data_515946f1957fc29c1d45c9ec997f8928
#
_entry.id   515946f1957fc29c1d45c9ec997f8928
#
_cell.length_a   1.000
_cell.length_b   1.000
_cell.length_c   1.000
_cell.angle_alpha   90.00
_cell.angle_beta   90.00
_cell.angle_gamma   90.00
#
_symmetry.space_group_name_H-M   'P 1'
#
loop_
_entity.id
_entity.type
_entity.pdbx_description
1 polymer ?
#
loop_
_entity_poly.entity_id
_entity_poly.type
_entity_poly.pdbx_seq_one_letter_code
_entity_poly.pdbx_strand_id
1 'polypeptide(L)'
;MADVIRNRYDFVILFDVENGNPNGDPDAGNMPRVDPETGCGLVTDVCLKRKIRNYVETVKEGDPRFGIYIKDGVPLNASDKAALESAGHKETDLKALKKTDPDIDKKLMQYMCGHYFDIRTFGAVMTTFVKASLNCGQVRGPVQLGFARSVDPIMPQEVTITRVAITTEADALSKDTEMGRKFIVPYGLYRAEGFVSATLARKTTGFDEDDLALLWKAILNMFENDRSAARGMMAVRKLVIFKHDSELGEAPAWKLFKLVDVQRKPEIAAPRSFEDYQFSVDTEHLPQGVTCQIME
;
A
#
# COMPACT_ATOMS: atom_id res chain seq x y z
N MET A 1 -19.96 -14.66 6.97
CA MET A 1 -19.01 -13.53 7.09
C MET A 1 -18.14 -13.84 8.28
N ALA A 2 -16.84 -13.68 8.16
CA ALA A 2 -15.93 -13.81 9.28
C ALA A 2 -16.21 -12.75 10.36
N ASP A 3 -15.74 -12.98 11.58
CA ASP A 3 -15.87 -12.00 12.66
C ASP A 3 -14.96 -10.80 12.43
N VAL A 4 -15.45 -9.60 12.77
CA VAL A 4 -14.64 -8.37 12.76
C VAL A 4 -13.46 -8.57 13.72
N ILE A 5 -12.27 -8.14 13.30
CA ILE A 5 -11.04 -8.28 14.10
C ILE A 5 -11.21 -7.64 15.49
N ARG A 6 -10.64 -8.29 16.52
CA ARG A 6 -10.71 -7.84 17.92
C ARG A 6 -9.36 -7.44 18.50
N ASN A 7 -8.28 -7.75 17.79
CA ASN A 7 -6.92 -7.51 18.24
C ASN A 7 -6.30 -6.36 17.44
N ARG A 8 -5.48 -5.54 18.08
CA ARG A 8 -4.57 -4.61 17.41
C ARG A 8 -3.37 -5.37 16.85
N TYR A 9 -2.87 -4.93 15.68
CA TYR A 9 -1.62 -5.42 15.11
C TYR A 9 -0.72 -4.24 14.74
N ASP A 10 0.57 -4.41 15.01
CA ASP A 10 1.62 -3.56 14.47
C ASP A 10 2.55 -4.45 13.63
N PHE A 11 3.07 -3.96 12.52
CA PHE A 11 3.87 -4.82 11.66
C PHE A 11 4.98 -4.07 10.93
N VAL A 12 6.02 -4.81 10.57
CA VAL A 12 7.17 -4.33 9.79
C VAL A 12 7.27 -5.14 8.52
N ILE A 13 7.42 -4.46 7.39
CA ILE A 13 7.66 -5.06 6.08
C ILE A 13 9.11 -4.76 5.70
N LEU A 14 9.89 -5.78 5.38
CA LEU A 14 11.18 -5.65 4.71
C LEU A 14 11.02 -6.14 3.27
N PHE A 15 11.36 -5.28 2.32
CA PHE A 15 11.36 -5.63 0.90
C PHE A 15 12.57 -5.02 0.22
N ASP A 16 13.04 -5.66 -0.83
CA ASP A 16 14.16 -5.15 -1.59
C ASP A 16 13.82 -4.83 -3.04
N VAL A 17 14.74 -4.13 -3.63
CA VAL A 17 14.74 -3.73 -5.04
C VAL A 17 16.11 -4.04 -5.62
N GLU A 18 16.12 -4.71 -6.76
CA GLU A 18 17.31 -4.96 -7.56
C GLU A 18 17.11 -4.44 -8.98
N ASN A 19 18.02 -3.58 -9.43
CA ASN A 19 18.03 -3.00 -10.79
C ASN A 19 16.69 -2.37 -11.20
N GLY A 20 16.02 -1.67 -10.28
CA GLY A 20 14.70 -1.10 -10.51
C GLY A 20 14.45 0.24 -9.82
N ASN A 21 13.35 0.87 -10.19
CA ASN A 21 12.85 2.08 -9.56
C ASN A 21 11.62 1.72 -8.69
N PRO A 22 11.76 1.69 -7.35
CA PRO A 22 10.66 1.27 -6.48
C PRO A 22 9.52 2.29 -6.43
N ASN A 23 9.86 3.58 -6.51
CA ASN A 23 8.89 4.67 -6.50
C ASN A 23 9.49 5.95 -7.08
N GLY A 24 9.24 6.16 -8.37
CA GLY A 24 9.71 7.36 -9.05
C GLY A 24 9.02 8.63 -8.56
N ASP A 25 9.76 9.74 -8.66
CA ASP A 25 9.28 11.07 -8.34
C ASP A 25 8.88 11.81 -9.62
N PRO A 26 7.59 12.12 -9.84
CA PRO A 26 7.16 12.84 -11.03
C PRO A 26 7.77 14.24 -11.13
N ASP A 27 8.07 14.88 -9.99
CA ASP A 27 8.64 16.23 -9.94
C ASP A 27 10.16 16.25 -10.25
N ALA A 28 10.81 15.06 -10.13
CA ALA A 28 12.22 14.87 -10.39
C ALA A 28 12.50 13.96 -11.61
N GLY A 29 11.70 14.07 -12.67
CA GLY A 29 11.89 13.30 -13.91
C GLY A 29 11.79 11.78 -13.70
N ASN A 30 10.99 11.34 -12.74
CA ASN A 30 10.79 9.95 -12.36
C ASN A 30 12.04 9.26 -11.74
N MET A 31 12.97 10.03 -11.17
CA MET A 31 14.04 9.47 -10.34
C MET A 31 13.49 8.75 -9.11
N PRO A 32 14.17 7.71 -8.60
CA PRO A 32 13.85 7.14 -7.29
C PRO A 32 13.84 8.24 -6.22
N ARG A 33 12.80 8.25 -5.37
CA ARG A 33 12.70 9.21 -4.27
C ARG A 33 13.80 8.98 -3.26
N VAL A 34 14.48 10.02 -2.86
CA VAL A 34 15.60 10.00 -1.91
C VAL A 34 15.40 11.10 -0.89
N ASP A 35 15.67 10.81 0.37
CA ASP A 35 15.81 11.81 1.40
C ASP A 35 17.15 12.54 1.19
N PRO A 36 17.16 13.85 0.92
CA PRO A 36 18.37 14.57 0.54
C PRO A 36 19.41 14.69 1.69
N GLU A 37 18.98 14.55 2.94
CA GLU A 37 19.88 14.67 4.09
C GLU A 37 20.59 13.34 4.38
N THR A 38 19.88 12.21 4.25
CA THR A 38 20.42 10.91 4.62
C THR A 38 20.86 10.07 3.43
N GLY A 39 20.45 10.43 2.21
CA GLY A 39 20.62 9.62 1.02
C GLY A 39 19.75 8.34 0.99
N CYS A 40 18.90 8.13 1.99
CA CYS A 40 18.04 6.96 2.05
C CYS A 40 16.92 7.06 1.02
N GLY A 41 16.65 5.94 0.33
CA GLY A 41 15.52 5.83 -0.58
C GLY A 41 14.18 5.86 0.14
N LEU A 42 13.17 6.42 -0.52
CA LEU A 42 11.82 6.54 0.01
C LEU A 42 10.82 5.85 -0.92
N VAL A 43 9.88 5.11 -0.32
CA VAL A 43 8.70 4.58 -1.02
C VAL A 43 7.46 5.02 -0.26
N THR A 44 6.55 5.70 -0.94
CA THR A 44 5.34 6.25 -0.31
C THR A 44 4.36 5.14 0.07
N ASP A 45 3.56 5.38 1.10
CA ASP A 45 2.45 4.49 1.49
C ASP A 45 1.45 4.29 0.34
N VAL A 46 1.21 5.32 -0.45
CA VAL A 46 0.33 5.26 -1.63
C VAL A 46 0.85 4.26 -2.66
N CYS A 47 2.17 4.22 -2.87
CA CYS A 47 2.81 3.25 -3.76
C CYS A 47 2.59 1.81 -3.27
N LEU A 48 2.82 1.54 -1.97
CA LEU A 48 2.61 0.22 -1.38
C LEU A 48 1.13 -0.18 -1.41
N LYS A 49 0.23 0.72 -0.99
CA LYS A 49 -1.22 0.49 -1.04
C LYS A 49 -1.72 0.18 -2.45
N ARG A 50 -1.14 0.83 -3.49
CA ARG A 50 -1.47 0.53 -4.88
C ARG A 50 -1.15 -0.93 -5.24
N LYS A 51 0.02 -1.43 -4.85
CA LYS A 51 0.44 -2.80 -5.13
C LYS A 51 -0.42 -3.83 -4.41
N ILE A 52 -0.79 -3.56 -3.16
CA ILE A 52 -1.74 -4.38 -2.40
C ILE A 52 -3.10 -4.41 -3.12
N ARG A 53 -3.62 -3.27 -3.58
CA ARG A 53 -4.86 -3.21 -4.36
C ARG A 53 -4.80 -4.05 -5.64
N ASN A 54 -3.72 -3.92 -6.39
CA ASN A 54 -3.53 -4.66 -7.64
C ASN A 54 -3.53 -6.18 -7.38
N TYR A 55 -2.87 -6.63 -6.31
CA TYR A 55 -2.88 -8.03 -5.93
C TYR A 55 -4.29 -8.51 -5.57
N VAL A 56 -5.00 -7.77 -4.71
CA VAL A 56 -6.37 -8.12 -4.29
C VAL A 56 -7.32 -8.15 -5.50
N GLU A 57 -7.24 -7.17 -6.39
CA GLU A 57 -8.04 -7.14 -7.62
C GLU A 57 -7.82 -8.39 -8.47
N THR A 58 -6.57 -8.86 -8.59
CA THR A 58 -6.24 -10.06 -9.36
C THR A 58 -6.78 -11.34 -8.71
N VAL A 59 -6.57 -11.52 -7.39
CA VAL A 59 -6.93 -12.79 -6.72
C VAL A 59 -8.40 -12.88 -6.32
N LYS A 60 -9.11 -11.76 -6.34
CA LYS A 60 -10.53 -11.63 -6.00
C LYS A 60 -11.37 -11.10 -7.15
N GLU A 61 -10.90 -11.29 -8.38
CA GLU A 61 -11.64 -10.87 -9.57
C GLU A 61 -13.07 -11.42 -9.57
N GLY A 62 -14.04 -10.53 -9.79
CA GLY A 62 -15.47 -10.88 -9.84
C GLY A 62 -16.14 -11.07 -8.47
N ASP A 63 -15.42 -11.03 -7.36
CA ASP A 63 -16.03 -11.10 -6.03
C ASP A 63 -16.59 -9.72 -5.62
N PRO A 64 -17.91 -9.57 -5.46
CA PRO A 64 -18.54 -8.28 -5.21
C PRO A 64 -18.15 -7.63 -3.88
N ARG A 65 -17.59 -8.39 -2.94
CA ARG A 65 -17.10 -7.88 -1.66
C ARG A 65 -15.71 -7.27 -1.73
N PHE A 66 -14.91 -7.66 -2.72
CA PHE A 66 -13.50 -7.31 -2.85
C PHE A 66 -13.21 -6.37 -4.02
N GLY A 67 -14.19 -5.57 -4.42
CA GLY A 67 -13.98 -4.49 -5.38
C GLY A 67 -12.88 -3.52 -4.91
N ILE A 68 -12.25 -2.84 -5.86
CA ILE A 68 -11.27 -1.79 -5.59
C ILE A 68 -11.87 -0.45 -6.01
N TYR A 69 -11.99 0.48 -5.05
CA TYR A 69 -12.52 1.83 -5.29
C TYR A 69 -11.52 2.70 -6.04
N ILE A 70 -10.24 2.71 -5.60
CA ILE A 70 -9.17 3.46 -6.27
C ILE A 70 -8.53 2.56 -7.32
N LYS A 71 -9.22 2.45 -8.46
CA LYS A 71 -8.84 1.62 -9.60
C LYS A 71 -8.34 2.46 -10.78
N ASP A 72 -7.35 1.93 -11.52
CA ASP A 72 -6.80 2.61 -12.69
C ASP A 72 -7.82 2.70 -13.83
N GLY A 73 -7.86 3.86 -14.48
CA GLY A 73 -8.76 4.10 -15.62
C GLY A 73 -10.25 4.17 -15.27
N VAL A 74 -10.65 4.05 -14.01
CA VAL A 74 -12.05 4.11 -13.58
C VAL A 74 -12.32 5.39 -12.79
N PRO A 75 -13.26 6.24 -13.21
CA PRO A 75 -13.65 7.42 -12.44
C PRO A 75 -14.30 7.03 -11.10
N LEU A 76 -13.87 7.65 -10.02
CA LEU A 76 -14.38 7.36 -8.66
C LEU A 76 -15.90 7.53 -8.53
N ASN A 77 -16.46 8.51 -9.22
CA ASN A 77 -17.91 8.77 -9.20
C ASN A 77 -18.77 7.62 -9.77
N ALA A 78 -18.21 6.70 -10.53
CA ALA A 78 -18.95 5.51 -11.01
C ALA A 78 -19.34 4.61 -9.82
N SER A 79 -18.43 4.40 -8.90
CA SER A 79 -18.68 3.65 -7.65
C SER A 79 -19.63 4.40 -6.72
N ASP A 80 -19.48 5.73 -6.64
CA ASP A 80 -20.35 6.58 -5.83
C ASP A 80 -21.81 6.54 -6.34
N LYS A 81 -22.01 6.52 -7.66
CA LYS A 81 -23.34 6.35 -8.29
C LYS A 81 -23.97 5.00 -7.95
N ALA A 82 -23.22 3.92 -8.06
CA ALA A 82 -23.71 2.59 -7.71
C ALA A 82 -24.18 2.52 -6.24
N ALA A 83 -23.47 3.19 -5.34
CA ALA A 83 -23.87 3.28 -3.94
C ALA A 83 -25.18 4.05 -3.76
N LEU A 84 -25.35 5.18 -4.47
CA LEU A 84 -26.60 5.97 -4.44
C LEU A 84 -27.77 5.20 -5.00
N GLU A 85 -27.61 4.52 -6.12
CA GLU A 85 -28.63 3.69 -6.74
C GLU A 85 -29.06 2.55 -5.80
N SER A 86 -28.11 1.92 -5.12
CA SER A 86 -28.42 0.87 -4.14
C SER A 86 -29.22 1.39 -2.95
N ALA A 87 -29.04 2.67 -2.59
CA ALA A 87 -29.83 3.35 -1.56
C ALA A 87 -31.18 3.89 -2.08
N GLY A 88 -31.52 3.66 -3.36
CA GLY A 88 -32.78 4.10 -3.99
C GLY A 88 -32.77 5.57 -4.45
N HIS A 89 -31.61 6.18 -4.58
CA HIS A 89 -31.46 7.59 -4.98
C HIS A 89 -30.78 7.75 -6.33
N LYS A 90 -31.13 8.82 -7.05
CA LYS A 90 -30.45 9.25 -8.27
C LYS A 90 -29.52 10.42 -7.96
N GLU A 91 -28.44 10.59 -8.73
CA GLU A 91 -27.35 11.56 -8.53
C GLU A 91 -27.79 13.05 -8.46
N THR A 92 -29.02 13.37 -8.84
CA THR A 92 -29.46 14.73 -9.20
C THR A 92 -29.63 15.72 -8.06
N ASP A 93 -29.77 15.30 -6.81
CA ASP A 93 -29.94 16.25 -5.68
C ASP A 93 -29.30 15.76 -4.37
N LEU A 94 -27.98 15.55 -4.42
CA LEU A 94 -27.22 15.05 -3.26
C LEU A 94 -27.32 15.91 -2.00
N LYS A 95 -27.48 17.23 -2.16
CA LYS A 95 -27.56 18.17 -1.01
C LYS A 95 -28.86 18.07 -0.24
N ALA A 96 -29.95 17.64 -0.92
CA ALA A 96 -31.24 17.45 -0.29
C ALA A 96 -31.40 16.07 0.38
N LEU A 97 -30.51 15.11 0.09
CA LEU A 97 -30.64 13.71 0.54
C LEU A 97 -30.76 13.58 2.06
N LYS A 98 -29.98 14.34 2.83
CA LYS A 98 -30.08 14.31 4.32
C LYS A 98 -31.46 14.72 4.86
N LYS A 99 -32.19 15.54 4.11
CA LYS A 99 -33.54 15.98 4.51
C LYS A 99 -34.58 14.92 4.19
N THR A 100 -34.37 14.17 3.11
CA THR A 100 -35.30 13.14 2.63
C THR A 100 -35.00 11.76 3.22
N ASP A 101 -33.73 11.44 3.47
CA ASP A 101 -33.27 10.17 4.07
C ASP A 101 -32.24 10.45 5.17
N PRO A 102 -32.68 10.54 6.46
CA PRO A 102 -31.77 10.77 7.57
C PRO A 102 -30.67 9.71 7.76
N ASP A 103 -30.89 8.48 7.29
CA ASP A 103 -29.97 7.35 7.39
C ASP A 103 -29.03 7.21 6.19
N ILE A 104 -29.09 8.13 5.23
CA ILE A 104 -28.33 8.04 3.96
C ILE A 104 -26.82 7.88 4.19
N ASP A 105 -26.23 8.63 5.12
CA ASP A 105 -24.81 8.52 5.45
C ASP A 105 -24.41 7.09 5.86
N LYS A 106 -25.25 6.44 6.66
CA LYS A 106 -25.02 5.07 7.13
C LYS A 106 -25.16 4.06 6.01
N LYS A 107 -26.20 4.20 5.19
CA LYS A 107 -26.46 3.29 4.02
C LYS A 107 -25.31 3.34 3.02
N LEU A 108 -24.87 4.56 2.65
CA LEU A 108 -23.77 4.76 1.72
C LEU A 108 -22.45 4.20 2.27
N MET A 109 -22.13 4.51 3.54
CA MET A 109 -20.92 3.98 4.17
C MET A 109 -20.93 2.45 4.25
N GLN A 110 -22.07 1.84 4.60
CA GLN A 110 -22.23 0.39 4.65
C GLN A 110 -22.04 -0.23 3.26
N TYR A 111 -22.63 0.37 2.22
CA TYR A 111 -22.43 -0.09 0.85
C TYR A 111 -20.96 -0.02 0.46
N MET A 112 -20.30 1.14 0.63
CA MET A 112 -18.93 1.36 0.23
C MET A 112 -17.95 0.44 0.98
N CYS A 113 -18.09 0.32 2.29
CA CYS A 113 -17.27 -0.62 3.06
C CYS A 113 -17.61 -2.10 2.74
N GLY A 114 -18.86 -2.43 2.40
CA GLY A 114 -19.28 -3.78 2.06
C GLY A 114 -18.73 -4.27 0.72
N HIS A 115 -18.59 -3.37 -0.26
CA HIS A 115 -18.22 -3.72 -1.63
C HIS A 115 -16.74 -3.44 -1.97
N TYR A 116 -16.08 -2.50 -1.29
CA TYR A 116 -14.73 -2.08 -1.63
C TYR A 116 -13.74 -2.45 -0.53
N PHE A 117 -12.87 -3.42 -0.84
CA PHE A 117 -11.83 -3.88 0.07
C PHE A 117 -10.92 -2.73 0.53
N ASP A 118 -10.50 -1.88 -0.39
CA ASP A 118 -9.57 -0.80 -0.07
C ASP A 118 -10.18 0.31 0.78
N ILE A 119 -11.49 0.59 0.65
CA ILE A 119 -12.20 1.48 1.59
C ILE A 119 -12.29 0.83 2.96
N ARG A 120 -12.67 -0.44 3.02
CA ARG A 120 -12.79 -1.20 4.28
C ARG A 120 -11.46 -1.34 5.00
N THR A 121 -10.35 -1.43 4.24
CA THR A 121 -9.00 -1.62 4.75
C THR A 121 -8.30 -0.30 5.06
N PHE A 122 -8.13 0.57 4.07
CA PHE A 122 -7.32 1.80 4.16
C PHE A 122 -8.15 3.06 4.42
N GLY A 123 -9.44 2.99 4.17
CA GLY A 123 -10.32 4.14 4.13
C GLY A 123 -10.21 4.92 2.82
N ALA A 124 -11.05 5.92 2.66
CA ALA A 124 -11.06 6.79 1.50
C ALA A 124 -11.69 8.15 1.79
N VAL A 125 -11.37 9.12 0.94
CA VAL A 125 -12.09 10.39 0.82
C VAL A 125 -12.89 10.33 -0.48
N MET A 126 -14.21 10.12 -0.35
CA MET A 126 -15.16 10.04 -1.47
C MET A 126 -15.65 11.45 -1.80
N THR A 127 -14.96 12.09 -2.74
CA THR A 127 -15.12 13.53 -3.04
C THR A 127 -16.53 13.90 -3.48
N THR A 128 -17.27 13.03 -4.14
CA THR A 128 -18.68 13.24 -4.51
C THR A 128 -19.54 13.48 -3.27
N PHE A 129 -19.41 12.63 -2.27
CA PHE A 129 -20.17 12.74 -1.01
C PHE A 129 -19.70 13.91 -0.16
N VAL A 130 -18.39 14.19 -0.12
CA VAL A 130 -17.83 15.37 0.57
C VAL A 130 -18.39 16.67 -0.01
N LYS A 131 -18.42 16.80 -1.36
CA LYS A 131 -19.00 17.97 -2.04
C LYS A 131 -20.51 18.12 -1.77
N ALA A 132 -21.20 17.04 -1.50
CA ALA A 132 -22.61 17.02 -1.09
C ALA A 132 -22.83 17.29 0.41
N SER A 133 -21.76 17.51 1.18
CA SER A 133 -21.80 17.68 2.65
C SER A 133 -22.34 16.44 3.37
N LEU A 134 -22.12 15.26 2.84
CA LEU A 134 -22.43 13.99 3.47
C LEU A 134 -21.26 13.53 4.36
N ASN A 135 -21.57 13.07 5.58
CA ASN A 135 -20.55 12.66 6.56
C ASN A 135 -19.86 11.34 6.14
N CYS A 136 -20.55 10.48 5.37
CA CYS A 136 -20.00 9.26 4.84
C CYS A 136 -18.87 9.49 3.82
N GLY A 137 -18.65 10.72 3.36
CA GLY A 137 -17.61 11.04 2.38
C GLY A 137 -16.17 10.86 2.89
N GLN A 138 -15.97 10.67 4.21
CA GLN A 138 -14.65 10.39 4.79
C GLN A 138 -14.73 9.13 5.64
N VAL A 139 -14.04 8.08 5.20
CA VAL A 139 -13.91 6.81 5.91
C VAL A 139 -12.46 6.64 6.35
N ARG A 140 -12.23 6.52 7.66
CA ARG A 140 -10.92 6.16 8.21
C ARG A 140 -10.81 4.65 8.34
N GLY A 141 -9.94 4.05 7.53
CA GLY A 141 -9.71 2.61 7.57
C GLY A 141 -8.82 2.17 8.73
N PRO A 142 -8.93 0.90 9.14
CA PRO A 142 -8.16 0.34 10.24
C PRO A 142 -6.68 0.17 9.91
N VAL A 143 -6.31 -0.02 8.65
CA VAL A 143 -4.92 -0.29 8.23
C VAL A 143 -4.25 0.99 7.78
N GLN A 144 -3.14 1.31 8.42
CA GLN A 144 -2.30 2.46 8.07
C GLN A 144 -0.87 2.00 7.82
N LEU A 145 -0.23 2.56 6.79
CA LEU A 145 1.16 2.34 6.43
C LEU A 145 1.92 3.65 6.50
N GLY A 146 3.13 3.61 7.04
CA GLY A 146 4.10 4.68 6.88
C GLY A 146 4.82 4.63 5.52
N PHE A 147 5.62 5.64 5.22
CA PHE A 147 6.57 5.58 4.12
C PHE A 147 7.62 4.52 4.42
N ALA A 148 8.00 3.74 3.41
CA ALA A 148 9.17 2.90 3.53
C ALA A 148 10.43 3.74 3.32
N ARG A 149 11.47 3.42 4.09
CA ARG A 149 12.78 4.02 4.00
C ARG A 149 13.82 2.92 3.80
N SER A 150 14.82 3.15 2.96
CA SER A 150 15.90 2.19 2.81
C SER A 150 16.76 2.12 4.08
N VAL A 151 17.28 0.91 4.37
CA VAL A 151 18.15 0.65 5.54
C VAL A 151 19.46 1.41 5.41
N ASP A 152 20.03 1.40 4.21
CA ASP A 152 21.23 2.17 3.85
C ASP A 152 20.91 3.26 2.82
N PRO A 153 21.75 4.29 2.68
CA PRO A 153 21.69 5.21 1.56
C PRO A 153 21.70 4.45 0.22
N ILE A 154 20.89 4.89 -0.73
CA ILE A 154 20.87 4.35 -2.09
C ILE A 154 21.63 5.26 -3.05
N MET A 155 22.12 4.69 -4.14
CA MET A 155 22.75 5.43 -5.24
C MET A 155 21.97 5.21 -6.52
N PRO A 156 20.96 6.04 -6.83
CA PRO A 156 20.23 5.95 -8.09
C PRO A 156 21.18 6.17 -9.28
N GLN A 157 21.01 5.37 -10.32
CA GLN A 157 21.78 5.46 -11.56
C GLN A 157 20.85 5.81 -12.72
N GLU A 158 21.25 6.76 -13.54
CA GLU A 158 20.63 7.02 -14.84
C GLU A 158 21.25 6.07 -15.87
N VAL A 159 20.41 5.31 -16.56
CA VAL A 159 20.82 4.36 -17.61
C VAL A 159 20.15 4.75 -18.92
N THR A 160 20.95 5.03 -19.92
CA THR A 160 20.45 5.25 -21.29
C THR A 160 20.08 3.91 -21.91
N ILE A 161 18.90 3.84 -22.50
CA ILE A 161 18.41 2.67 -23.24
C ILE A 161 18.14 3.06 -24.68
N THR A 162 18.40 2.14 -25.61
CA THR A 162 18.19 2.35 -27.02
C THR A 162 17.11 1.42 -27.55
N ARG A 163 16.16 1.97 -28.28
CA ARG A 163 15.15 1.25 -29.04
C ARG A 163 15.49 1.31 -30.52
N VAL A 164 15.54 0.17 -31.17
CA VAL A 164 15.84 0.09 -32.61
C VAL A 164 14.68 0.53 -33.51
N ALA A 165 13.45 0.59 -32.99
CA ALA A 165 12.28 1.03 -33.74
C ALA A 165 12.05 2.52 -33.54
N ILE A 166 11.87 3.25 -34.64
CA ILE A 166 11.54 4.67 -34.69
C ILE A 166 10.02 4.86 -34.50
N THR A 167 9.61 5.98 -33.92
CA THR A 167 8.20 6.24 -33.58
C THR A 167 7.39 6.67 -34.78
N THR A 168 7.94 7.50 -35.68
CA THR A 168 7.24 8.04 -36.86
C THR A 168 8.05 7.85 -38.14
N GLU A 169 7.36 7.79 -39.28
CA GLU A 169 8.01 7.73 -40.60
C GLU A 169 8.91 8.93 -40.86
N ALA A 170 8.52 10.10 -40.36
CA ALA A 170 9.29 11.33 -40.50
C ALA A 170 10.62 11.27 -39.74
N ASP A 171 10.60 10.73 -38.52
CA ASP A 171 11.82 10.55 -37.72
C ASP A 171 12.76 9.51 -38.35
N ALA A 172 12.22 8.48 -39.00
CA ALA A 172 13.00 7.42 -39.67
C ALA A 172 13.86 7.97 -40.83
N LEU A 173 13.56 9.15 -41.36
CA LEU A 173 14.40 9.78 -42.36
C LEU A 173 15.70 10.38 -41.80
N SER A 174 15.78 10.60 -40.51
CA SER A 174 16.89 11.28 -39.83
C SER A 174 17.54 10.51 -38.67
N LYS A 175 16.91 9.45 -38.22
CA LYS A 175 17.35 8.66 -37.06
C LYS A 175 17.23 7.15 -37.34
N ASP A 176 18.21 6.37 -36.88
CA ASP A 176 18.17 4.92 -36.99
C ASP A 176 17.67 4.27 -35.68
N THR A 177 17.72 5.00 -34.56
CA THR A 177 17.38 4.50 -33.23
C THR A 177 16.72 5.60 -32.40
N GLU A 178 15.95 5.20 -31.39
CA GLU A 178 15.39 6.10 -30.39
C GLU A 178 16.04 5.84 -29.03
N MET A 179 16.50 6.88 -28.37
CA MET A 179 17.12 6.79 -27.03
C MET A 179 16.13 7.21 -25.96
N GLY A 180 16.11 6.46 -24.87
CA GLY A 180 15.37 6.78 -23.66
C GLY A 180 16.27 6.70 -22.42
N ARG A 181 15.80 7.20 -21.32
CA ARG A 181 16.50 7.16 -20.03
C ARG A 181 15.68 6.40 -19.00
N LYS A 182 16.34 5.62 -18.16
CA LYS A 182 15.75 5.00 -16.97
C LYS A 182 16.59 5.31 -15.75
N PHE A 183 15.91 5.46 -14.64
CA PHE A 183 16.58 5.54 -13.35
C PHE A 183 16.36 4.23 -12.61
N ILE A 184 17.44 3.65 -12.09
CA ILE A 184 17.42 2.42 -11.32
C ILE A 184 18.16 2.59 -10.00
N VAL A 185 17.73 1.86 -8.99
CA VAL A 185 18.50 1.54 -7.78
C VAL A 185 19.15 0.20 -8.04
N PRO A 186 20.49 0.09 -8.04
CA PRO A 186 21.17 -1.21 -8.25
C PRO A 186 20.76 -2.25 -7.22
N TYR A 187 20.71 -1.84 -5.96
CA TYR A 187 20.11 -2.59 -4.86
C TYR A 187 19.72 -1.65 -3.72
N GLY A 188 18.62 -1.98 -3.03
CA GLY A 188 18.18 -1.30 -1.83
C GLY A 188 17.22 -2.15 -1.02
N LEU A 189 17.51 -2.34 0.27
CA LEU A 189 16.61 -2.96 1.24
C LEU A 189 15.80 -1.87 1.94
N TYR A 190 14.48 -1.99 1.91
CA TYR A 190 13.53 -1.02 2.46
C TYR A 190 12.77 -1.61 3.64
N ARG A 191 12.50 -0.76 4.61
CA ARG A 191 11.67 -1.03 5.78
C ARG A 191 10.45 -0.11 5.78
N ALA A 192 9.25 -0.69 5.87
CA ALA A 192 8.00 0.01 6.10
C ALA A 192 7.36 -0.46 7.40
N GLU A 193 6.66 0.43 8.08
CA GLU A 193 5.93 0.15 9.31
C GLU A 193 4.45 0.37 9.10
N GLY A 194 3.62 -0.47 9.73
CA GLY A 194 2.19 -0.40 9.58
C GLY A 194 1.43 -0.80 10.84
N PHE A 195 0.15 -0.45 10.84
CA PHE A 195 -0.73 -0.54 12.00
C PHE A 195 -2.09 -1.06 11.57
N VAL A 196 -2.72 -1.91 12.41
CA VAL A 196 -4.10 -2.36 12.23
C VAL A 196 -4.88 -2.09 13.51
N SER A 197 -5.89 -1.23 13.42
CA SER A 197 -6.73 -0.82 14.56
C SER A 197 -8.03 -1.62 14.60
N ALA A 198 -8.18 -2.50 15.59
CA ALA A 198 -9.43 -3.22 15.81
C ALA A 198 -10.60 -2.28 16.15
N THR A 199 -10.33 -1.19 16.86
CA THR A 199 -11.35 -0.16 17.17
C THR A 199 -11.95 0.44 15.90
N LEU A 200 -11.12 0.80 14.90
CA LEU A 200 -11.60 1.34 13.62
C LEU A 200 -12.32 0.28 12.80
N ALA A 201 -11.82 -0.96 12.79
CA ALA A 201 -12.49 -2.08 12.16
C ALA A 201 -13.91 -2.25 12.70
N ARG A 202 -14.06 -2.35 14.01
CA ARG A 202 -15.35 -2.57 14.68
C ARG A 202 -16.32 -1.38 14.57
N LYS A 203 -15.81 -0.15 14.74
CA LYS A 203 -16.67 1.05 14.81
C LYS A 203 -17.01 1.65 13.45
N THR A 204 -16.17 1.41 12.43
CA THR A 204 -16.24 2.18 11.18
C THR A 204 -16.44 1.28 9.96
N THR A 205 -15.55 0.31 9.70
CA THR A 205 -15.48 -0.31 8.38
C THR A 205 -16.00 -1.75 8.30
N GLY A 206 -16.00 -2.47 9.42
CA GLY A 206 -16.34 -3.89 9.44
C GLY A 206 -15.21 -4.79 8.88
N PHE A 207 -13.96 -4.33 8.88
CA PHE A 207 -12.79 -5.11 8.49
C PHE A 207 -12.66 -6.36 9.38
N ASP A 208 -12.66 -7.53 8.75
CA ASP A 208 -12.76 -8.82 9.44
C ASP A 208 -11.50 -9.70 9.31
N GLU A 209 -11.54 -10.90 9.89
CA GLU A 209 -10.42 -11.84 9.88
C GLU A 209 -10.07 -12.34 8.48
N ASP A 210 -11.05 -12.46 7.55
CA ASP A 210 -10.79 -12.82 6.15
C ASP A 210 -10.05 -11.69 5.42
N ASP A 211 -10.45 -10.44 5.69
CA ASP A 211 -9.77 -9.25 5.16
C ASP A 211 -8.33 -9.16 5.68
N LEU A 212 -8.12 -9.46 6.98
CA LEU A 212 -6.80 -9.45 7.60
C LEU A 212 -5.88 -10.54 7.00
N ALA A 213 -6.40 -11.75 6.84
CA ALA A 213 -5.66 -12.85 6.21
C ALA A 213 -5.30 -12.51 4.75
N LEU A 214 -6.24 -11.90 4.01
CA LEU A 214 -5.99 -11.43 2.64
C LEU A 214 -4.96 -10.29 2.61
N LEU A 215 -4.98 -9.38 3.58
CA LEU A 215 -4.00 -8.30 3.70
C LEU A 215 -2.57 -8.85 3.85
N TRP A 216 -2.35 -9.82 4.75
CA TRP A 216 -1.04 -10.43 4.93
C TRP A 216 -0.56 -11.13 3.66
N LYS A 217 -1.45 -11.89 3.03
CA LYS A 217 -1.16 -12.54 1.74
C LYS A 217 -0.85 -11.52 0.64
N ALA A 218 -1.60 -10.42 0.59
CA ALA A 218 -1.37 -9.36 -0.38
C ALA A 218 -0.03 -8.65 -0.16
N ILE A 219 0.35 -8.37 1.09
CA ILE A 219 1.65 -7.77 1.40
C ILE A 219 2.78 -8.68 0.94
N LEU A 220 2.75 -9.98 1.25
CA LEU A 220 3.81 -10.93 0.86
C LEU A 220 3.96 -11.04 -0.66
N ASN A 221 2.87 -10.93 -1.41
CA ASN A 221 2.86 -11.20 -2.85
C ASN A 221 2.68 -9.94 -3.71
N MET A 222 2.67 -8.73 -3.14
CA MET A 222 2.31 -7.49 -3.85
C MET A 222 3.23 -7.13 -5.02
N PHE A 223 4.43 -7.69 -5.08
CA PHE A 223 5.39 -7.45 -6.16
C PHE A 223 5.38 -8.54 -7.24
N GLU A 224 4.80 -9.72 -6.96
CA GLU A 224 4.88 -10.86 -7.88
C GLU A 224 4.16 -10.61 -9.22
N ASN A 225 3.04 -9.92 -9.19
CA ASN A 225 2.28 -9.56 -10.39
C ASN A 225 2.50 -8.10 -10.84
N ASP A 226 3.38 -7.35 -10.16
CA ASP A 226 3.67 -5.94 -10.43
C ASP A 226 5.01 -5.76 -11.18
N ARG A 227 5.40 -6.72 -11.98
CA ARG A 227 6.68 -6.73 -12.68
C ARG A 227 6.66 -5.83 -13.91
N SER A 228 7.71 -5.04 -14.07
CA SER A 228 7.96 -4.25 -15.27
C SER A 228 9.46 -3.96 -15.43
N ALA A 229 9.88 -3.65 -16.64
CA ALA A 229 11.28 -3.29 -16.91
C ALA A 229 11.78 -2.06 -16.13
N ALA A 230 10.88 -1.20 -15.66
CA ALA A 230 11.24 -0.03 -14.84
C ALA A 230 11.38 -0.40 -13.35
N ARG A 231 10.66 -1.42 -12.88
CA ARG A 231 10.67 -1.83 -11.46
C ARG A 231 11.77 -2.81 -11.10
N GLY A 232 12.41 -3.44 -12.10
CA GLY A 232 13.42 -4.46 -11.87
C GLY A 232 12.85 -5.66 -11.11
N MET A 233 13.65 -6.24 -10.22
CA MET A 233 13.22 -7.28 -9.30
C MET A 233 12.89 -6.62 -7.96
N MET A 234 11.67 -6.81 -7.50
CA MET A 234 11.24 -6.43 -6.15
C MET A 234 10.64 -7.65 -5.45
N ALA A 235 10.94 -7.81 -4.16
CA ALA A 235 10.39 -8.91 -3.37
C ALA A 235 10.22 -8.49 -1.90
N VAL A 236 9.16 -8.99 -1.25
CA VAL A 236 9.05 -8.92 0.20
C VAL A 236 9.93 -10.02 0.79
N ARG A 237 10.83 -9.64 1.68
CA ARG A 237 11.79 -10.54 2.32
C ARG A 237 11.32 -11.02 3.67
N LYS A 238 10.69 -10.12 4.46
CA LYS A 238 10.13 -10.45 5.78
C LYS A 238 8.89 -9.60 6.03
N LEU A 239 7.90 -10.22 6.62
CA LEU A 239 6.76 -9.56 7.25
C LEU A 239 6.74 -9.97 8.72
N VAL A 240 7.06 -9.02 9.61
CA VAL A 240 7.03 -9.23 11.08
C VAL A 240 5.74 -8.65 11.62
N ILE A 241 4.92 -9.47 12.26
CA ILE A 241 3.61 -9.09 12.76
C ILE A 241 3.61 -9.23 14.28
N PHE A 242 3.29 -8.15 14.98
CA PHE A 242 3.05 -8.12 16.41
C PHE A 242 1.52 -8.07 16.64
N LYS A 243 0.98 -9.15 17.19
CA LYS A 243 -0.42 -9.24 17.58
C LYS A 243 -0.56 -8.93 19.06
N HIS A 244 -1.42 -8.00 19.41
CA HIS A 244 -1.79 -7.70 20.79
C HIS A 244 -2.99 -8.51 21.23
N ASP A 245 -3.09 -8.82 22.51
CA ASP A 245 -4.22 -9.54 23.09
C ASP A 245 -5.47 -8.68 23.19
N SER A 246 -5.34 -7.35 23.14
CA SER A 246 -6.47 -6.42 23.22
C SER A 246 -6.65 -5.53 22.00
N GLU A 247 -7.81 -4.86 21.93
CA GLU A 247 -8.19 -3.92 20.90
C GLU A 247 -7.33 -2.64 20.88
N LEU A 248 -6.88 -2.19 22.05
CA LEU A 248 -6.08 -0.96 22.20
C LEU A 248 -4.57 -1.23 22.14
N GLY A 249 -4.18 -2.49 22.37
CA GLY A 249 -2.80 -2.94 22.39
C GLY A 249 -2.14 -2.82 23.77
N GLU A 250 -1.10 -3.67 23.98
CA GLU A 250 -0.42 -3.84 25.26
C GLU A 250 0.87 -3.01 25.35
N ALA A 251 1.35 -2.51 24.21
CA ALA A 251 2.57 -1.72 24.15
C ALA A 251 2.51 -0.65 23.04
N PRO A 252 3.27 0.46 23.16
CA PRO A 252 3.45 1.40 22.07
C PRO A 252 4.20 0.77 20.90
N ALA A 253 3.72 1.00 19.68
CA ALA A 253 4.28 0.42 18.45
C ALA A 253 5.79 0.66 18.28
N TRP A 254 6.26 1.88 18.62
CA TRP A 254 7.69 2.20 18.50
C TRP A 254 8.62 1.30 19.33
N LYS A 255 8.13 0.73 20.46
CA LYS A 255 8.88 -0.25 21.25
C LYS A 255 8.98 -1.59 20.52
N LEU A 256 7.90 -2.01 19.87
CA LEU A 256 7.85 -3.27 19.11
C LEU A 256 8.73 -3.15 17.85
N PHE A 257 8.68 -2.02 17.17
CA PHE A 257 9.51 -1.78 15.99
C PHE A 257 11.00 -1.78 16.29
N LYS A 258 11.42 -1.40 17.51
CA LYS A 258 12.82 -1.50 17.95
C LYS A 258 13.29 -2.93 18.17
N LEU A 259 12.38 -3.89 18.35
CA LEU A 259 12.73 -5.31 18.48
C LEU A 259 13.14 -5.92 17.13
N VAL A 260 12.78 -5.28 16.03
CA VAL A 260 13.16 -5.72 14.67
C VAL A 260 14.45 -4.99 14.28
N ASP A 261 15.55 -5.72 14.31
CA ASP A 261 16.86 -5.22 13.89
C ASP A 261 17.21 -5.71 12.49
N VAL A 262 17.72 -4.80 11.68
CA VAL A 262 18.25 -5.11 10.35
C VAL A 262 19.42 -4.20 10.06
N GLN A 263 20.60 -4.79 9.86
CA GLN A 263 21.85 -4.08 9.66
C GLN A 263 22.65 -4.73 8.54
N ARG A 264 23.30 -3.90 7.73
CA ARG A 264 24.28 -4.40 6.75
C ARG A 264 25.43 -5.08 7.45
N LYS A 265 25.88 -6.21 6.94
CA LYS A 265 27.06 -6.92 7.44
C LYS A 265 28.30 -6.03 7.32
N PRO A 266 29.15 -5.94 8.35
CA PRO A 266 30.30 -5.00 8.35
C PRO A 266 31.30 -5.21 7.19
N GLU A 267 31.45 -6.44 6.72
CA GLU A 267 32.33 -6.80 5.62
C GLU A 267 31.78 -6.42 4.25
N ILE A 268 30.51 -6.07 4.13
CA ILE A 268 29.86 -5.74 2.86
C ILE A 268 29.88 -4.23 2.64
N ALA A 269 30.68 -3.78 1.69
CA ALA A 269 30.75 -2.35 1.34
C ALA A 269 29.55 -1.88 0.52
N ALA A 270 29.06 -2.71 -0.42
CA ALA A 270 27.96 -2.40 -1.31
C ALA A 270 27.02 -3.63 -1.40
N PRO A 271 25.89 -3.65 -0.69
CA PRO A 271 24.99 -4.79 -0.70
C PRO A 271 24.33 -4.98 -2.06
N ARG A 272 24.04 -6.24 -2.41
CA ARG A 272 23.39 -6.65 -3.64
C ARG A 272 22.29 -7.69 -3.43
N SER A 273 22.14 -8.17 -2.20
CA SER A 273 21.12 -9.14 -1.83
C SER A 273 20.66 -8.95 -0.38
N PHE A 274 19.55 -9.59 -0.02
CA PHE A 274 19.06 -9.61 1.37
C PHE A 274 20.04 -10.32 2.30
N GLU A 275 20.78 -11.31 1.79
CA GLU A 275 21.78 -12.08 2.52
C GLU A 275 22.99 -11.22 2.96
N ASP A 276 23.18 -10.04 2.38
CA ASP A 276 24.20 -9.08 2.78
C ASP A 276 23.83 -8.32 4.10
N TYR A 277 22.64 -8.60 4.62
CA TYR A 277 22.13 -8.04 5.87
C TYR A 277 22.03 -9.11 6.96
N GLN A 278 22.16 -8.66 8.20
CA GLN A 278 21.77 -9.42 9.39
C GLN A 278 20.36 -8.97 9.77
N PHE A 279 19.45 -9.92 9.92
CA PHE A 279 18.08 -9.71 10.37
C PHE A 279 17.86 -10.49 11.65
N SER A 280 17.28 -9.85 12.65
CA SER A 280 16.84 -10.50 13.88
C SER A 280 15.61 -9.82 14.46
N VAL A 281 14.86 -10.58 15.25
CA VAL A 281 13.76 -10.06 16.07
C VAL A 281 13.99 -10.50 17.51
N ASP A 282 14.06 -9.53 18.41
CA ASP A 282 14.21 -9.79 19.83
C ASP A 282 12.87 -10.26 20.42
N THR A 283 12.65 -11.56 20.40
CA THR A 283 11.43 -12.18 20.94
C THR A 283 11.47 -12.41 22.46
N GLU A 284 12.65 -12.29 23.08
CA GLU A 284 12.82 -12.46 24.53
C GLU A 284 12.29 -11.25 25.31
N HIS A 285 12.34 -10.07 24.71
CA HIS A 285 11.87 -8.82 25.32
C HIS A 285 10.48 -8.38 24.80
N LEU A 286 9.69 -9.31 24.26
CA LEU A 286 8.29 -9.02 23.91
C LEU A 286 7.50 -8.61 25.15
N PRO A 287 6.73 -7.52 25.10
CA PRO A 287 5.82 -7.16 26.17
C PRO A 287 4.77 -8.26 26.42
N GLN A 288 4.35 -8.40 27.67
CA GLN A 288 3.27 -9.32 28.03
C GLN A 288 1.99 -8.98 27.21
N GLY A 289 1.32 -10.01 26.70
CA GLY A 289 0.12 -9.85 25.86
C GLY A 289 0.43 -9.43 24.41
N VAL A 290 1.69 -9.55 23.99
CA VAL A 290 2.10 -9.38 22.58
C VAL A 290 2.74 -10.66 22.08
N THR A 291 2.29 -11.14 20.93
CA THR A 291 2.91 -12.26 20.22
C THR A 291 3.54 -11.77 18.91
N CYS A 292 4.62 -12.41 18.49
CA CYS A 292 5.32 -12.09 17.25
C CYS A 292 5.25 -13.26 16.28
N GLN A 293 4.89 -12.96 15.03
CA GLN A 293 4.92 -13.90 13.90
C GLN A 293 5.78 -13.32 12.79
N ILE A 294 6.65 -14.14 12.20
CA ILE A 294 7.46 -13.78 11.04
C ILE A 294 6.98 -14.61 9.85
N MET A 295 6.71 -13.94 8.74
CA MET A 295 6.28 -14.56 7.47
C MET A 295 7.26 -14.17 6.35
N GLU A 296 7.39 -15.06 5.35
CA GLU A 296 8.26 -14.91 4.18
C GLU A 296 7.50 -15.15 2.88
#